data_1426b6e6c8dc2de1271fba47d7adb546
#
_entry.id   1426b6e6c8dc2de1271fba47d7adb546
#
_cell.length_a   1.000
_cell.length_b   1.000
_cell.length_c   1.000
_cell.angle_alpha   90.00
_cell.angle_beta   90.00
_cell.angle_gamma   90.00
#
_symmetry.space_group_name_H-M   'P 1'
#
loop_
_entity.id
_entity.type
_entity.pdbx_description
1 polymer ?
#
loop_
_entity_poly.entity_id
_entity_poly.type
_entity_poly.pdbx_seq_one_letter_code
_entity_poly.pdbx_strand_id
1 'polypeptide(L)'
;MRIKGIKSTIFLLCMFATASVTFGQRAFLVGPPQSSLGNSNALIESPYGILNNSIANLDANNGLVWVGPYLNFSSNQGASWYRPETDSLFGTVNRLFSIDVEDDVIVAGIGRNDVVGGQSIQTAAGFLISEDGGLSFQYRFPQLDGPEDDTQVYGVSTLPALPVIVPQQSPPFDIDYNPTNGDLWVAGWASGIRKSSDMGRTWSRVVLPPDNLDLISPEIPYSFSVEPQRGSNGSLNHMGFSVLVDKQGLIWAGTAGGLNLSIDGGVAWRRFKGDGTSQSLTGNWIISLEEQTNTSPSTIWAASWNTGESGGAAGQYGVTILENGGSSIRQSLLGEKVFDFAFNGTTVYVAGDNGLFISKDAGRTWDSISQFKDSRSSGRVTRPHSSVFSVEYDQGILWVGTSDGLLRSDDEGRTWTILHANIPLHPAQASNSVPNKNTYAYPNPFSRGEDSFVRIKYEASDALSGTINIFDFGMNVVREFRVDVQAGVNESMWDGMDMSGIPVSNGAYFYEVNLGKSRFRGKILVIE
;
A
#
# COMPACT_ATOMS: atom_id res chain seq x y z
N MET A 1 11.32 16.22 -45.48
CA MET A 1 12.04 16.03 -44.22
C MET A 1 10.99 15.91 -43.14
N ARG A 2 10.61 14.66 -42.78
CA ARG A 2 9.53 14.38 -41.83
C ARG A 2 10.15 14.20 -40.43
N ILE A 3 9.84 15.11 -39.54
CA ILE A 3 10.20 14.96 -38.13
C ILE A 3 9.26 13.92 -37.54
N LYS A 4 9.80 12.76 -37.21
CA LYS A 4 9.08 11.74 -36.43
C LYS A 4 9.01 12.22 -34.99
N GLY A 5 7.79 12.51 -34.54
CA GLY A 5 7.51 12.82 -33.15
C GLY A 5 7.91 11.67 -32.22
N ILE A 6 8.67 12.00 -31.23
CA ILE A 6 9.01 11.15 -30.09
C ILE A 6 7.72 10.96 -29.30
N LYS A 7 7.11 9.78 -29.43
CA LYS A 7 6.10 9.34 -28.45
C LYS A 7 6.87 8.96 -27.18
N SER A 8 7.07 9.94 -26.32
CA SER A 8 7.37 9.69 -24.91
C SER A 8 6.16 9.00 -24.31
N THR A 9 6.15 7.69 -24.37
CA THR A 9 5.24 6.87 -23.57
C THR A 9 5.77 6.93 -22.15
N ILE A 10 5.30 7.95 -21.41
CA ILE A 10 5.45 7.95 -19.96
C ILE A 10 4.51 6.86 -19.47
N PHE A 11 5.01 5.64 -19.43
CA PHE A 11 4.43 4.55 -18.66
C PHE A 11 4.80 4.79 -17.20
N LEU A 12 4.24 5.85 -16.63
CA LEU A 12 4.34 6.07 -15.22
C LEU A 12 3.08 5.49 -14.59
N LEU A 13 3.24 4.28 -14.19
CA LEU A 13 2.84 3.82 -12.89
C LEU A 13 1.39 4.11 -12.49
N CYS A 14 0.48 3.33 -13.03
CA CYS A 14 -0.65 2.87 -12.22
C CYS A 14 -0.12 1.88 -11.18
N MET A 15 0.72 2.32 -10.24
CA MET A 15 1.15 1.48 -9.13
C MET A 15 0.00 1.16 -8.19
N PHE A 16 -1.05 1.94 -8.21
CA PHE A 16 -2.28 1.70 -7.49
C PHE A 16 -3.46 2.12 -8.38
N ALA A 17 -3.69 1.38 -9.44
CA ALA A 17 -4.97 1.45 -10.13
C ALA A 17 -6.02 0.71 -9.30
N THR A 18 -6.40 1.31 -8.17
CA THR A 18 -7.76 1.12 -7.72
C THR A 18 -8.63 1.76 -8.79
N ALA A 19 -9.59 1.03 -9.33
CA ALA A 19 -10.52 1.47 -10.36
C ALA A 19 -10.97 2.91 -10.09
N SER A 20 -10.42 3.86 -10.84
CA SER A 20 -10.78 5.25 -10.75
C SER A 20 -12.01 5.45 -11.61
N VAL A 21 -13.17 5.37 -11.00
CA VAL A 21 -14.38 5.93 -11.61
C VAL A 21 -14.16 7.44 -11.72
N THR A 22 -13.89 7.91 -12.94
CA THR A 22 -13.74 9.33 -13.27
C THR A 22 -15.10 10.01 -13.20
N PHE A 23 -15.42 10.57 -12.03
CA PHE A 23 -16.41 11.63 -11.94
C PHE A 23 -15.69 12.98 -12.01
N GLY A 24 -16.10 13.83 -12.94
CA GLY A 24 -15.55 15.16 -13.15
C GLY A 24 -15.54 15.99 -11.86
N GLN A 25 -14.37 16.20 -11.30
CA GLN A 25 -14.16 17.07 -10.15
C GLN A 25 -13.66 18.44 -10.61
N ARG A 26 -14.34 19.48 -10.15
CA ARG A 26 -13.81 20.85 -10.20
C ARG A 26 -12.61 20.94 -9.27
N ALA A 27 -11.46 21.34 -9.79
CA ALA A 27 -10.28 21.62 -9.00
C ALA A 27 -10.57 22.80 -8.05
N PHE A 28 -10.69 22.53 -6.76
CA PHE A 28 -10.52 23.55 -5.74
C PHE A 28 -9.03 23.63 -5.43
N LEU A 29 -8.42 24.77 -5.74
CA LEU A 29 -7.11 25.14 -5.21
C LEU A 29 -7.28 25.33 -3.68
N VAL A 30 -7.02 24.30 -2.93
CA VAL A 30 -6.80 24.42 -1.48
C VAL A 30 -5.34 24.82 -1.33
N GLY A 31 -5.10 26.06 -0.93
CA GLY A 31 -3.76 26.52 -0.54
C GLY A 31 -3.19 25.63 0.56
N PRO A 32 -1.87 25.67 0.81
CA PRO A 32 -1.24 24.88 1.85
C PRO A 32 -1.98 25.14 3.18
N PRO A 33 -2.19 24.10 4.01
CA PRO A 33 -2.84 24.28 5.30
C PRO A 33 -2.07 25.34 6.10
N GLN A 34 -2.79 26.32 6.62
CA GLN A 34 -2.16 27.37 7.43
C GLN A 34 -1.58 26.76 8.71
N SER A 35 -0.47 27.28 9.16
CA SER A 35 0.38 26.81 10.26
C SER A 35 -0.23 26.80 11.68
N SER A 36 -1.53 26.78 11.80
CA SER A 36 -2.28 26.67 13.06
C SER A 36 -3.03 25.34 13.21
N LEU A 37 -2.48 24.24 12.67
CA LEU A 37 -3.04 22.92 12.89
C LEU A 37 -2.76 22.53 14.33
N GLY A 38 -3.82 22.57 15.16
CA GLY A 38 -3.77 22.13 16.53
C GLY A 38 -3.43 20.63 16.62
N ASN A 39 -2.76 20.23 17.69
CA ASN A 39 -2.64 18.82 18.04
C ASN A 39 -4.06 18.27 18.23
N SER A 40 -4.41 17.23 17.48
CA SER A 40 -5.64 16.49 17.70
C SER A 40 -5.35 15.41 18.74
N ASN A 41 -6.02 15.48 19.88
CA ASN A 41 -5.80 14.56 21.01
C ASN A 41 -7.00 13.61 21.21
N ALA A 42 -7.83 13.42 20.21
CA ALA A 42 -9.01 12.59 20.33
C ALA A 42 -8.92 11.36 19.41
N LEU A 43 -9.11 10.19 20.02
CA LEU A 43 -9.37 8.96 19.29
C LEU A 43 -10.87 8.81 19.08
N ILE A 44 -11.26 8.61 17.85
CA ILE A 44 -12.65 8.38 17.47
C ILE A 44 -12.83 6.90 17.22
N GLU A 45 -13.72 6.26 17.97
CA GLU A 45 -14.12 4.89 17.70
C GLU A 45 -14.74 4.81 16.30
N SER A 46 -14.32 3.80 15.56
CA SER A 46 -14.91 3.42 14.28
C SER A 46 -15.90 2.27 14.52
N PRO A 47 -17.16 2.57 14.88
CA PRO A 47 -18.11 1.55 15.34
C PRO A 47 -18.48 0.54 14.27
N TYR A 48 -18.04 0.77 13.06
CA TYR A 48 -18.31 -0.04 11.88
C TYR A 48 -17.08 -0.79 11.36
N GLY A 49 -16.00 -0.82 12.14
CA GLY A 49 -14.77 -1.53 11.80
C GLY A 49 -13.80 -0.71 10.94
N ILE A 50 -13.12 -1.36 10.02
CA ILE A 50 -12.18 -0.70 9.10
C ILE A 50 -12.91 0.27 8.15
N LEU A 51 -12.18 1.27 7.66
CA LEU A 51 -12.77 2.38 6.89
C LEU A 51 -12.76 2.14 5.37
N ASN A 52 -12.03 1.15 4.87
CA ASN A 52 -11.94 0.82 3.45
C ASN A 52 -11.75 -0.68 3.25
N ASN A 53 -12.12 -1.20 2.07
CA ASN A 53 -11.89 -2.60 1.70
C ASN A 53 -10.61 -2.81 0.89
N SER A 54 -10.00 -1.77 0.35
CA SER A 54 -8.69 -1.86 -0.30
C SER A 54 -7.62 -1.41 0.68
N ILE A 55 -6.83 -2.35 1.19
CA ILE A 55 -5.83 -2.13 2.23
C ILE A 55 -4.45 -2.27 1.59
N ALA A 56 -3.91 -1.13 1.17
CA ALA A 56 -2.61 -1.06 0.52
C ALA A 56 -1.44 -0.83 1.50
N ASN A 57 -1.73 -0.30 2.67
CA ASN A 57 -0.76 -0.02 3.70
C ASN A 57 -1.22 -0.68 5.00
N LEU A 58 -0.30 -1.36 5.64
CA LEU A 58 -0.52 -2.08 6.88
C LEU A 58 0.81 -2.08 7.62
N ASP A 59 0.78 -1.85 8.92
CA ASP A 59 1.90 -2.04 9.81
C ASP A 59 1.40 -2.47 11.19
N ALA A 60 2.11 -3.36 11.84
CA ALA A 60 1.73 -3.90 13.13
C ALA A 60 2.93 -4.10 14.04
N ASN A 61 2.88 -3.46 15.20
CA ASN A 61 3.92 -3.54 16.21
C ASN A 61 3.29 -3.62 17.61
N ASN A 62 3.79 -4.54 18.45
CA ASN A 62 3.39 -4.70 19.85
C ASN A 62 1.87 -4.87 20.09
N GLY A 63 1.15 -5.53 19.17
CA GLY A 63 -0.29 -5.75 19.25
C GLY A 63 -1.15 -4.59 18.74
N LEU A 64 -0.53 -3.51 18.32
CA LEU A 64 -1.17 -2.44 17.56
C LEU A 64 -1.12 -2.78 16.08
N VAL A 65 -2.21 -2.62 15.37
CA VAL A 65 -2.25 -2.74 13.91
C VAL A 65 -2.84 -1.46 13.32
N TRP A 66 -2.11 -0.88 12.38
CA TRP A 66 -2.49 0.31 11.64
C TRP A 66 -2.77 -0.04 10.19
N VAL A 67 -3.83 0.51 9.63
CA VAL A 67 -4.23 0.22 8.24
C VAL A 67 -4.60 1.49 7.48
N GLY A 68 -4.17 1.54 6.22
CA GLY A 68 -4.59 2.56 5.26
C GLY A 68 -5.96 2.26 4.63
N PRO A 69 -6.42 3.15 3.75
CA PRO A 69 -5.79 4.41 3.32
C PRO A 69 -6.00 5.62 4.27
N TYR A 70 -6.75 5.48 5.38
CA TYR A 70 -7.22 6.59 6.23
C TYR A 70 -6.70 6.55 7.66
N LEU A 71 -5.63 5.85 7.94
CA LEU A 71 -5.01 5.75 9.26
C LEU A 71 -5.99 5.24 10.33
N ASN A 72 -6.38 4.00 10.19
CA ASN A 72 -7.30 3.32 11.09
C ASN A 72 -6.53 2.27 11.89
N PHE A 73 -6.78 2.13 13.18
CA PHE A 73 -6.02 1.19 14.00
C PHE A 73 -6.87 0.36 14.95
N SER A 74 -6.31 -0.75 15.39
CA SER A 74 -6.83 -1.62 16.44
C SER A 74 -5.71 -2.00 17.41
N SER A 75 -6.02 -1.99 18.71
CA SER A 75 -5.15 -2.46 19.80
C SER A 75 -5.63 -3.76 20.45
N ASN A 76 -6.64 -4.40 19.87
CA ASN A 76 -7.28 -5.60 20.42
C ASN A 76 -7.57 -6.63 19.33
N GLN A 77 -6.59 -6.83 18.46
CA GLN A 77 -6.62 -7.85 17.40
C GLN A 77 -7.82 -7.71 16.44
N GLY A 78 -8.24 -6.47 16.15
CA GLY A 78 -9.33 -6.20 15.22
C GLY A 78 -10.75 -6.33 15.81
N ALA A 79 -10.88 -6.51 17.13
CA ALA A 79 -12.20 -6.57 17.77
C ALA A 79 -12.89 -5.21 17.81
N SER A 80 -12.13 -4.14 17.93
CA SER A 80 -12.59 -2.75 17.75
C SER A 80 -11.56 -1.94 16.98
N TRP A 81 -12.03 -0.91 16.30
CA TRP A 81 -11.24 -0.05 15.45
C TRP A 81 -11.40 1.40 15.83
N TYR A 82 -10.31 2.15 15.73
CA TYR A 82 -10.24 3.56 16.05
C TYR A 82 -9.56 4.30 14.90
N ARG A 83 -9.76 5.60 14.84
CA ARG A 83 -8.99 6.52 14.02
C ARG A 83 -8.63 7.76 14.84
N PRO A 84 -7.47 8.37 14.62
CA PRO A 84 -7.22 9.68 15.18
C PRO A 84 -8.12 10.73 14.52
N GLU A 85 -8.41 11.81 15.25
CA GLU A 85 -9.16 12.95 14.73
C GLU A 85 -8.25 13.77 13.79
N THR A 86 -7.98 13.22 12.60
CA THR A 86 -7.07 13.82 11.63
C THR A 86 -7.80 14.35 10.38
N ASP A 87 -9.12 14.47 10.42
CA ASP A 87 -9.93 14.88 9.25
C ASP A 87 -9.45 16.22 8.65
N SER A 88 -8.99 17.14 9.50
CA SER A 88 -8.41 18.43 9.07
C SER A 88 -7.02 18.26 8.43
N LEU A 89 -6.27 17.21 8.76
CA LEU A 89 -4.92 16.93 8.28
C LEU A 89 -4.94 16.10 7.00
N PHE A 90 -5.78 15.05 6.95
CA PHE A 90 -5.98 14.27 5.75
C PHE A 90 -6.72 15.04 4.66
N GLY A 91 -7.64 15.92 5.03
CA GLY A 91 -8.54 16.54 4.07
C GLY A 91 -9.42 15.51 3.35
N THR A 92 -9.98 15.88 2.21
CA THR A 92 -10.93 15.01 1.46
C THR A 92 -10.28 14.14 0.39
N VAL A 93 -9.00 14.35 0.09
CA VAL A 93 -8.33 13.73 -1.08
C VAL A 93 -7.02 13.03 -0.73
N ASN A 94 -6.42 13.33 0.42
CA ASN A 94 -5.17 12.70 0.84
C ASN A 94 -5.43 11.28 1.35
N ARG A 95 -4.42 10.45 1.23
CA ARG A 95 -4.40 9.06 1.70
C ARG A 95 -3.00 8.69 2.17
N LEU A 96 -2.92 7.60 2.91
CA LEU A 96 -1.67 6.98 3.31
C LEU A 96 -0.93 6.42 2.09
N PHE A 97 0.36 6.71 1.99
CA PHE A 97 1.29 6.15 1.01
C PHE A 97 2.27 5.18 1.66
N SER A 98 2.72 5.51 2.87
CA SER A 98 3.59 4.67 3.69
C SER A 98 3.26 4.86 5.16
N ILE A 99 3.62 3.89 5.96
CA ILE A 99 3.50 3.94 7.42
C ILE A 99 4.62 3.11 8.03
N ASP A 100 5.15 3.60 9.14
CA ASP A 100 6.08 2.89 9.98
C ASP A 100 5.69 3.07 11.45
N VAL A 101 5.62 1.97 12.18
CA VAL A 101 5.17 1.90 13.57
C VAL A 101 6.25 1.23 14.40
N GLU A 102 6.96 2.00 15.20
CA GLU A 102 8.00 1.51 16.10
C GLU A 102 7.73 1.99 17.52
N ASP A 103 7.27 1.09 18.38
CA ASP A 103 6.81 1.36 19.74
C ASP A 103 5.75 2.49 19.80
N ASP A 104 6.05 3.61 20.46
CA ASP A 104 5.16 4.77 20.58
C ASP A 104 5.30 5.75 19.40
N VAL A 105 6.23 5.52 18.48
CA VAL A 105 6.45 6.38 17.31
C VAL A 105 5.69 5.84 16.11
N ILE A 106 4.86 6.67 15.51
CA ILE A 106 4.15 6.35 14.28
C ILE A 106 4.45 7.44 13.26
N VAL A 107 4.93 7.04 12.10
CA VAL A 107 5.24 7.95 11.00
C VAL A 107 4.41 7.55 9.79
N ALA A 108 3.50 8.42 9.39
CA ALA A 108 2.59 8.19 8.28
C ALA A 108 2.87 9.18 7.14
N GLY A 109 3.34 8.67 6.03
CA GLY A 109 3.53 9.43 4.80
C GLY A 109 2.21 9.60 4.04
N ILE A 110 1.80 10.84 3.78
CA ILE A 110 0.53 11.13 3.11
C ILE A 110 0.72 11.79 1.76
N GLY A 111 -0.19 11.49 0.85
CA GLY A 111 -0.17 12.02 -0.50
C GLY A 111 -1.55 11.93 -1.18
N ARG A 112 -1.58 12.32 -2.43
CA ARG A 112 -2.78 12.29 -3.27
C ARG A 112 -2.43 12.16 -4.74
N ASN A 113 -3.44 12.00 -5.58
CA ASN A 113 -3.28 12.13 -7.02
C ASN A 113 -3.80 13.51 -7.46
N ASP A 114 -2.95 14.31 -8.05
CA ASP A 114 -3.33 15.57 -8.72
C ASP A 114 -3.47 15.34 -10.23
N VAL A 115 -4.36 16.10 -10.87
CA VAL A 115 -4.49 16.07 -12.33
C VAL A 115 -3.77 17.29 -12.92
N VAL A 116 -2.65 17.04 -13.59
CA VAL A 116 -1.84 18.08 -14.23
C VAL A 116 -1.76 17.80 -15.74
N GLY A 117 -2.24 18.72 -16.55
CA GLY A 117 -2.25 18.55 -18.02
C GLY A 117 -3.09 17.34 -18.49
N GLY A 118 -4.10 16.92 -17.73
CA GLY A 118 -4.94 15.75 -18.03
C GLY A 118 -4.33 14.41 -17.60
N GLN A 119 -3.17 14.41 -16.95
CA GLN A 119 -2.52 13.22 -16.41
C GLN A 119 -2.66 13.19 -14.89
N SER A 120 -2.93 12.00 -14.33
CA SER A 120 -2.91 11.77 -12.89
C SER A 120 -1.47 11.64 -12.41
N ILE A 121 -1.07 12.51 -11.49
CA ILE A 121 0.29 12.58 -10.93
C ILE A 121 0.21 12.38 -9.43
N GLN A 122 0.95 11.41 -8.90
CA GLN A 122 1.10 11.22 -7.46
C GLN A 122 1.87 12.40 -6.86
N THR A 123 1.33 12.95 -5.78
CA THR A 123 1.78 14.20 -5.18
C THR A 123 1.92 14.02 -3.68
N ALA A 124 3.05 14.43 -3.11
CA ALA A 124 3.26 14.44 -1.67
C ALA A 124 2.30 15.42 -0.99
N ALA A 125 1.78 15.05 0.17
CA ALA A 125 1.00 15.93 1.02
C ALA A 125 1.65 16.14 2.41
N GLY A 126 2.79 15.50 2.68
CA GLY A 126 3.55 15.62 3.92
C GLY A 126 3.49 14.37 4.78
N PHE A 127 3.63 14.56 6.08
CA PHE A 127 3.68 13.47 7.05
C PHE A 127 2.81 13.77 8.26
N LEU A 128 2.30 12.73 8.87
CA LEU A 128 1.70 12.76 10.21
C LEU A 128 2.60 11.96 11.13
N ILE A 129 3.08 12.58 12.19
CA ILE A 129 4.01 11.95 13.14
C ILE A 129 3.39 11.97 14.53
N SER A 130 3.35 10.81 15.17
CA SER A 130 3.01 10.62 16.58
C SER A 130 4.23 10.15 17.35
N GLU A 131 4.39 10.63 18.57
CA GLU A 131 5.40 10.21 19.54
C GLU A 131 4.75 9.69 20.84
N ASP A 132 3.43 9.35 20.78
CA ASP A 132 2.62 8.97 21.93
C ASP A 132 1.65 7.80 21.62
N GLY A 133 2.07 6.89 20.74
CA GLY A 133 1.28 5.69 20.40
C GLY A 133 0.02 5.98 19.58
N GLY A 134 -0.01 7.10 18.85
CA GLY A 134 -1.14 7.49 18.00
C GLY A 134 -2.22 8.29 18.72
N LEU A 135 -1.99 8.72 19.96
CA LEU A 135 -2.94 9.56 20.70
C LEU A 135 -3.00 10.98 20.13
N SER A 136 -1.89 11.49 19.64
CA SER A 136 -1.84 12.77 18.92
C SER A 136 -0.91 12.71 17.72
N PHE A 137 -1.20 13.53 16.70
CA PHE A 137 -0.40 13.63 15.50
C PHE A 137 0.03 15.07 15.22
N GLN A 138 1.27 15.21 14.79
CA GLN A 138 1.82 16.48 14.30
C GLN A 138 2.01 16.39 12.79
N TYR A 139 1.56 17.41 12.08
CA TYR A 139 1.79 17.51 10.64
C TYR A 139 3.20 18.01 10.35
N ARG A 140 3.84 17.44 9.32
CA ARG A 140 5.11 17.88 8.75
C ARG A 140 4.95 18.10 7.25
N PHE A 141 5.66 19.09 6.74
CA PHE A 141 5.67 19.39 5.31
C PHE A 141 6.36 18.28 4.50
N PRO A 142 6.04 18.17 3.18
CA PRO A 142 6.75 17.26 2.30
C PRO A 142 8.26 17.54 2.26
N GLN A 143 9.04 16.52 1.93
CA GLN A 143 10.49 16.55 1.81
C GLN A 143 10.96 17.30 0.54
N LEU A 144 10.81 18.61 0.50
CA LEU A 144 11.15 19.46 -0.64
C LEU A 144 12.46 20.23 -0.39
N ASP A 145 13.12 20.61 -1.48
CA ASP A 145 14.31 21.47 -1.49
C ASP A 145 13.94 22.96 -1.49
N GLY A 146 14.88 23.80 -1.09
CA GLY A 146 14.82 25.23 -1.37
C GLY A 146 15.09 25.52 -2.85
N PRO A 147 14.58 26.62 -3.41
CA PRO A 147 14.82 26.98 -4.82
C PRO A 147 16.29 27.16 -5.21
N GLU A 148 17.16 27.44 -4.23
CA GLU A 148 18.59 27.68 -4.42
C GLU A 148 19.44 26.43 -4.13
N ASP A 149 18.82 25.26 -3.83
CA ASP A 149 19.53 24.02 -3.49
C ASP A 149 19.97 23.27 -4.77
N ASP A 150 20.67 23.99 -5.67
CA ASP A 150 21.17 23.49 -6.96
C ASP A 150 22.50 22.74 -6.85
N THR A 151 23.02 22.59 -5.64
CA THR A 151 24.23 21.83 -5.34
C THR A 151 24.06 20.98 -4.08
N GLN A 152 24.86 19.91 -4.00
CA GLN A 152 24.93 19.02 -2.84
C GLN A 152 26.38 18.80 -2.43
N VAL A 153 26.72 19.13 -1.19
CA VAL A 153 28.03 18.79 -0.64
C VAL A 153 28.07 17.31 -0.27
N TYR A 154 29.10 16.61 -0.77
CA TYR A 154 29.37 15.22 -0.43
C TYR A 154 30.86 15.03 -0.18
N GLY A 155 31.25 15.01 1.09
CA GLY A 155 32.64 14.95 1.51
C GLY A 155 33.48 16.08 0.90
N VAL A 156 34.51 15.73 0.10
CA VAL A 156 35.37 16.65 -0.59
C VAL A 156 34.81 17.22 -1.90
N SER A 157 33.60 16.83 -2.27
CA SER A 157 32.95 17.18 -3.54
C SER A 157 31.79 18.16 -3.34
N THR A 158 31.58 19.06 -4.30
CA THR A 158 30.32 19.79 -4.49
C THR A 158 29.67 19.31 -5.79
N LEU A 159 28.55 18.62 -5.68
CA LEU A 159 27.88 17.97 -6.79
C LEU A 159 26.74 18.84 -7.31
N PRO A 160 26.54 18.97 -8.64
CA PRO A 160 25.32 19.59 -9.19
C PRO A 160 24.07 18.83 -8.75
N ALA A 161 23.00 19.56 -8.48
CA ALA A 161 21.70 19.01 -8.09
C ALA A 161 20.58 19.78 -8.76
N LEU A 162 19.45 19.10 -8.97
CA LEU A 162 18.21 19.75 -9.39
C LEU A 162 17.29 19.89 -8.16
N PRO A 163 16.93 21.11 -7.73
CA PRO A 163 16.03 21.29 -6.59
C PRO A 163 14.63 20.74 -6.88
N VAL A 164 14.13 19.92 -5.99
CA VAL A 164 12.74 19.43 -6.02
C VAL A 164 11.89 20.35 -5.17
N ILE A 165 11.34 21.40 -5.78
CA ILE A 165 10.61 22.49 -5.12
C ILE A 165 9.08 22.33 -5.17
N VAL A 166 8.60 21.29 -5.84
CA VAL A 166 7.16 20.99 -5.98
C VAL A 166 6.87 19.58 -5.50
N PRO A 167 5.71 19.33 -4.88
CA PRO A 167 5.40 18.03 -4.29
C PRO A 167 4.99 16.95 -5.29
N GLN A 168 4.76 17.33 -6.56
CA GLN A 168 4.43 16.39 -7.63
C GLN A 168 5.57 15.40 -7.86
N GLN A 169 5.21 14.13 -8.10
CA GLN A 169 6.14 13.03 -8.30
C GLN A 169 7.06 12.72 -7.09
N SER A 170 6.73 13.26 -5.90
CA SER A 170 7.51 13.03 -4.69
C SER A 170 6.65 12.52 -3.52
N PRO A 171 5.61 11.67 -3.72
CA PRO A 171 4.93 11.11 -2.58
C PRO A 171 5.93 10.28 -1.75
N PRO A 172 5.74 10.19 -0.43
CA PRO A 172 6.55 9.34 0.43
C PRO A 172 6.16 7.88 0.19
N PHE A 173 6.83 7.22 -0.77
CA PHE A 173 6.51 5.84 -1.15
C PHE A 173 6.79 4.87 -0.04
N ASP A 174 7.86 5.15 0.72
CA ASP A 174 8.27 4.35 1.86
C ASP A 174 8.96 5.24 2.90
N ILE A 175 8.90 4.81 4.16
CA ILE A 175 9.46 5.53 5.29
C ILE A 175 9.89 4.52 6.35
N ASP A 176 10.99 4.84 7.04
CA ASP A 176 11.53 4.02 8.10
C ASP A 176 12.13 4.90 9.22
N TYR A 177 11.80 4.59 10.45
CA TYR A 177 12.28 5.26 11.63
C TYR A 177 13.37 4.43 12.32
N ASN A 178 14.52 5.02 12.55
CA ASN A 178 15.58 4.39 13.31
C ASN A 178 15.41 4.66 14.81
N PRO A 179 14.93 3.72 15.61
CA PRO A 179 14.71 3.94 17.05
C PRO A 179 16.00 4.15 17.84
N THR A 180 17.16 3.77 17.27
CA THR A 180 18.45 3.90 17.96
C THR A 180 18.92 5.36 18.02
N ASN A 181 18.66 6.16 16.99
CA ASN A 181 19.17 7.53 16.89
C ASN A 181 18.11 8.58 16.57
N GLY A 182 16.86 8.18 16.31
CA GLY A 182 15.74 9.06 15.99
C GLY A 182 15.73 9.59 14.55
N ASP A 183 16.56 9.03 13.67
CA ASP A 183 16.56 9.43 12.26
C ASP A 183 15.34 8.86 11.52
N LEU A 184 14.71 9.67 10.69
CA LEU A 184 13.71 9.25 9.72
C LEU A 184 14.33 9.17 8.33
N TRP A 185 14.01 8.12 7.62
CA TRP A 185 14.38 7.93 6.23
C TRP A 185 13.13 7.86 5.37
N VAL A 186 13.15 8.49 4.21
CA VAL A 186 12.01 8.46 3.28
C VAL A 186 12.50 8.27 1.85
N ALA A 187 11.76 7.48 1.10
CA ALA A 187 11.96 7.27 -0.32
C ALA A 187 10.85 7.96 -1.13
N GLY A 188 11.23 8.69 -2.17
CA GLY A 188 10.31 9.31 -3.11
C GLY A 188 10.89 9.34 -4.53
N TRP A 189 10.03 9.34 -5.54
CA TRP A 189 10.46 9.26 -6.92
C TRP A 189 11.37 10.42 -7.33
N ALA A 190 10.85 11.64 -7.34
CA ALA A 190 11.63 12.81 -7.74
C ALA A 190 12.50 13.36 -6.59
N SER A 191 12.08 13.20 -5.34
CA SER A 191 12.86 13.65 -4.18
C SER A 191 14.04 12.73 -3.85
N GLY A 192 14.07 11.51 -4.38
CA GLY A 192 15.09 10.51 -4.05
C GLY A 192 14.97 10.02 -2.61
N ILE A 193 16.10 9.63 -2.02
CA ILE A 193 16.19 9.26 -0.62
C ILE A 193 16.49 10.53 0.20
N ARG A 194 15.73 10.72 1.28
CA ARG A 194 15.90 11.83 2.22
C ARG A 194 16.05 11.33 3.64
N LYS A 195 16.76 12.10 4.44
CA LYS A 195 16.97 11.84 5.86
C LYS A 195 16.56 13.06 6.68
N SER A 196 15.90 12.81 7.81
CA SER A 196 15.62 13.82 8.84
C SER A 196 16.14 13.33 10.18
N SER A 197 16.80 14.20 10.94
CA SER A 197 17.23 13.92 12.32
C SER A 197 16.49 14.78 13.34
N ASP A 198 15.31 15.31 12.96
CA ASP A 198 14.51 16.21 13.79
C ASP A 198 13.01 15.92 13.68
N MET A 199 12.65 14.65 13.50
CA MET A 199 11.26 14.19 13.37
C MET A 199 10.53 14.92 12.22
N GLY A 200 11.14 14.93 11.04
CA GLY A 200 10.54 15.43 9.81
C GLY A 200 10.35 16.95 9.73
N ARG A 201 11.00 17.74 10.62
CA ARG A 201 10.95 19.21 10.53
C ARG A 201 11.82 19.73 9.40
N THR A 202 13.00 19.12 9.22
CA THR A 202 13.88 19.37 8.10
C THR A 202 14.34 18.07 7.45
N TRP A 203 14.68 18.15 6.16
CA TRP A 203 15.09 16.99 5.37
C TRP A 203 16.40 17.29 4.63
N SER A 204 17.31 16.33 4.63
CA SER A 204 18.55 16.35 3.89
C SER A 204 18.51 15.36 2.73
N ARG A 205 19.04 15.78 1.59
CA ARG A 205 19.22 14.89 0.42
C ARG A 205 20.32 13.88 0.70
N VAL A 206 20.05 12.61 0.41
CA VAL A 206 21.03 11.52 0.49
C VAL A 206 21.68 11.35 -0.88
N VAL A 207 23.00 11.36 -0.93
CA VAL A 207 23.78 11.13 -2.16
C VAL A 207 24.00 9.63 -2.32
N LEU A 208 23.47 9.07 -3.40
CA LEU A 208 23.67 7.67 -3.79
C LEU A 208 24.64 7.55 -4.96
N PRO A 209 25.24 6.38 -5.22
CA PRO A 209 26.06 6.14 -6.41
C PRO A 209 25.27 6.44 -7.69
N PRO A 210 25.81 7.17 -8.66
CA PRO A 210 25.18 7.31 -9.97
C PRO A 210 25.19 5.96 -10.72
N ASP A 211 24.44 5.86 -11.83
CA ASP A 211 24.24 4.58 -12.53
C ASP A 211 25.52 3.90 -13.04
N ASN A 212 26.60 4.62 -13.18
CA ASN A 212 27.91 4.13 -13.63
C ASN A 212 28.89 3.77 -12.50
N LEU A 213 28.50 3.99 -11.23
CA LEU A 213 29.33 3.64 -10.07
C LEU A 213 28.59 2.67 -9.16
N ASP A 214 29.34 1.76 -8.54
CA ASP A 214 28.79 0.80 -7.55
C ASP A 214 29.26 1.07 -6.12
N LEU A 215 30.11 2.07 -5.93
CA LEU A 215 30.61 2.50 -4.64
C LEU A 215 30.90 4.00 -4.67
N ILE A 216 30.50 4.71 -3.61
CA ILE A 216 30.93 6.09 -3.33
C ILE A 216 31.34 6.24 -1.88
N SER A 217 32.32 7.12 -1.64
CA SER A 217 32.86 7.46 -0.33
C SER A 217 33.21 8.96 -0.30
N PRO A 218 32.97 9.67 0.81
CA PRO A 218 33.13 11.13 0.89
C PRO A 218 34.57 11.61 0.72
N GLU A 219 35.58 10.73 0.88
CA GLU A 219 36.97 11.05 0.72
C GLU A 219 37.45 11.12 -0.75
N ILE A 220 36.63 10.57 -1.66
CA ILE A 220 36.94 10.51 -3.09
C ILE A 220 36.25 11.69 -3.80
N PRO A 221 36.99 12.46 -4.64
CA PRO A 221 36.37 13.54 -5.39
C PRO A 221 35.50 13.00 -6.56
N TYR A 222 34.28 13.52 -6.68
CA TYR A 222 33.32 13.20 -7.73
C TYR A 222 32.85 14.45 -8.46
N SER A 223 32.29 14.26 -9.67
CA SER A 223 31.74 15.32 -10.52
C SER A 223 30.39 14.94 -11.18
N PHE A 224 29.70 13.91 -10.68
CA PHE A 224 28.38 13.54 -11.21
C PHE A 224 27.26 14.45 -10.66
N SER A 225 26.13 14.49 -11.35
CA SER A 225 24.90 15.13 -10.87
C SER A 225 24.07 14.17 -10.01
N VAL A 226 23.45 14.70 -8.93
CA VAL A 226 22.52 13.96 -8.08
C VAL A 226 21.05 14.13 -8.52
N GLU A 227 20.84 14.43 -9.80
CA GLU A 227 19.48 14.58 -10.36
C GLU A 227 18.78 13.23 -10.52
N PRO A 228 17.54 13.07 -10.03
CA PRO A 228 16.75 11.86 -10.23
C PRO A 228 16.06 11.87 -11.62
N GLN A 229 16.79 11.61 -12.68
CA GLN A 229 16.25 11.58 -14.03
C GLN A 229 16.99 10.63 -14.97
N ARG A 230 16.35 10.35 -16.10
CA ARG A 230 16.95 9.59 -17.21
C ARG A 230 17.71 10.53 -18.13
N GLY A 231 18.83 10.05 -18.65
CA GLY A 231 19.61 10.75 -19.66
C GLY A 231 21.05 11.02 -19.23
N SER A 232 21.71 11.92 -19.96
CA SER A 232 23.15 12.15 -19.80
C SER A 232 23.57 12.77 -18.47
N ASN A 233 22.67 13.39 -17.75
CA ASN A 233 22.98 14.18 -16.54
C ASN A 233 22.37 13.62 -15.26
N GLY A 234 21.41 12.70 -15.34
CA GLY A 234 20.73 12.13 -14.18
C GLY A 234 20.91 10.63 -14.06
N SER A 235 20.53 10.07 -12.93
CA SER A 235 20.65 8.65 -12.61
C SER A 235 19.35 8.06 -12.13
N LEU A 236 19.02 6.85 -12.58
CA LEU A 236 17.89 6.07 -12.08
C LEU A 236 18.08 5.73 -10.59
N ASN A 237 19.33 5.55 -10.16
CA ASN A 237 19.65 5.27 -8.76
C ASN A 237 19.35 6.44 -7.81
N HIS A 238 19.05 7.63 -8.31
CA HIS A 238 18.60 8.76 -7.50
C HIS A 238 17.07 8.86 -7.40
N MET A 239 16.32 7.90 -7.95
CA MET A 239 14.86 7.80 -7.86
C MET A 239 14.49 6.75 -6.81
N GLY A 240 13.96 7.17 -5.65
CA GLY A 240 13.70 6.29 -4.51
C GLY A 240 12.33 5.60 -4.57
N PHE A 241 12.29 4.37 -4.07
CA PHE A 241 11.06 3.59 -3.89
C PHE A 241 10.89 3.05 -2.49
N SER A 242 11.98 2.52 -1.88
CA SER A 242 11.93 1.89 -0.58
C SER A 242 13.17 2.23 0.25
N VAL A 243 13.04 2.14 1.56
CA VAL A 243 14.12 2.35 2.52
C VAL A 243 13.90 1.45 3.72
N LEU A 244 14.99 0.94 4.29
CA LEU A 244 14.95 0.05 5.45
C LEU A 244 16.17 0.33 6.33
N VAL A 245 15.97 0.49 7.61
CA VAL A 245 17.01 0.51 8.65
C VAL A 245 16.96 -0.84 9.36
N ASP A 246 17.94 -1.70 9.10
CA ASP A 246 17.94 -3.01 9.72
C ASP A 246 18.31 -2.96 11.22
N LYS A 247 18.08 -4.04 11.94
CA LYS A 247 18.38 -4.12 13.39
C LYS A 247 19.84 -3.89 13.78
N GLN A 248 20.74 -3.92 12.81
CA GLN A 248 22.15 -3.58 13.00
C GLN A 248 22.41 -2.09 12.78
N GLY A 249 21.40 -1.33 12.37
CA GLY A 249 21.48 0.09 12.01
C GLY A 249 22.07 0.35 10.63
N LEU A 250 22.13 -0.68 9.77
CA LEU A 250 22.54 -0.52 8.38
C LEU A 250 21.36 0.06 7.58
N ILE A 251 21.67 0.95 6.65
CA ILE A 251 20.65 1.59 5.84
C ILE A 251 20.61 0.94 4.45
N TRP A 252 19.46 0.45 4.09
CA TRP A 252 19.17 -0.09 2.77
C TRP A 252 18.24 0.85 2.00
N ALA A 253 18.56 1.16 0.75
CA ALA A 253 17.78 2.07 -0.08
C ALA A 253 17.51 1.46 -1.44
N GLY A 254 16.25 1.16 -1.69
CA GLY A 254 15.74 0.65 -2.96
C GLY A 254 15.39 1.78 -3.91
N THR A 255 15.90 1.70 -5.14
CA THR A 255 15.77 2.76 -6.15
C THR A 255 15.38 2.19 -7.51
N ALA A 256 15.23 3.05 -8.51
CA ALA A 256 15.09 2.61 -9.90
C ALA A 256 16.41 2.14 -10.52
N GLY A 257 17.54 2.33 -9.85
CA GLY A 257 18.89 1.95 -10.31
C GLY A 257 19.48 0.75 -9.57
N GLY A 258 18.79 0.20 -8.59
CA GLY A 258 19.25 -0.94 -7.80
C GLY A 258 19.00 -0.80 -6.31
N LEU A 259 19.68 -1.64 -5.54
CA LEU A 259 19.65 -1.65 -4.07
C LEU A 259 20.96 -1.07 -3.54
N ASN A 260 20.87 -0.14 -2.61
CA ASN A 260 22.03 0.53 -2.02
C ASN A 260 22.12 0.17 -0.53
N LEU A 261 23.35 -0.03 -0.04
CA LEU A 261 23.67 -0.32 1.36
C LEU A 261 24.66 0.70 1.89
N SER A 262 24.35 1.30 3.03
CA SER A 262 25.28 2.06 3.85
C SER A 262 25.47 1.38 5.21
N ILE A 263 26.73 1.30 5.65
CA ILE A 263 27.11 0.75 6.95
C ILE A 263 27.55 1.82 7.95
N ASP A 264 27.44 3.08 7.57
CA ASP A 264 27.95 4.24 8.31
C ASP A 264 26.92 5.39 8.43
N GLY A 265 25.62 5.04 8.44
CA GLY A 265 24.53 5.98 8.64
C GLY A 265 24.20 6.86 7.43
N GLY A 266 24.46 6.36 6.22
CA GLY A 266 24.11 7.04 4.98
C GLY A 266 25.22 7.91 4.40
N VAL A 267 26.47 7.69 4.80
CA VAL A 267 27.63 8.49 4.36
C VAL A 267 28.30 7.87 3.13
N ALA A 268 28.77 6.62 3.23
CA ALA A 268 29.28 5.85 2.11
C ALA A 268 28.26 4.82 1.66
N TRP A 269 28.21 4.53 0.36
CA TRP A 269 27.22 3.65 -0.21
C TRP A 269 27.81 2.63 -1.18
N ARG A 270 27.36 1.38 -1.05
CA ARG A 270 27.58 0.31 -2.02
C ARG A 270 26.28 -0.04 -2.71
N ARG A 271 26.31 -0.16 -4.03
CA ARG A 271 25.15 -0.51 -4.86
C ARG A 271 25.22 -1.95 -5.36
N PHE A 272 24.09 -2.65 -5.30
CA PHE A 272 23.81 -3.93 -5.94
C PHE A 272 22.93 -3.71 -7.16
N LYS A 273 23.16 -4.48 -8.22
CA LYS A 273 22.43 -4.41 -9.49
C LYS A 273 22.02 -5.79 -9.98
N GLY A 274 20.96 -5.84 -10.79
CA GLY A 274 20.65 -6.99 -11.63
C GLY A 274 21.54 -7.01 -12.86
N ASP A 275 22.23 -8.11 -13.09
CA ASP A 275 23.06 -8.37 -14.26
C ASP A 275 22.54 -9.54 -15.12
N GLY A 276 21.35 -10.07 -14.77
CA GLY A 276 20.70 -11.21 -15.42
C GLY A 276 21.18 -12.58 -14.95
N THR A 277 22.13 -12.63 -14.00
CA THR A 277 22.55 -13.89 -13.36
C THR A 277 21.70 -14.20 -12.14
N SER A 278 21.68 -15.46 -11.70
CA SER A 278 20.99 -15.89 -10.47
C SER A 278 21.68 -15.44 -9.18
N GLN A 279 22.85 -14.83 -9.27
CA GLN A 279 23.65 -14.30 -8.18
C GLN A 279 23.57 -12.76 -8.08
N SER A 280 22.63 -12.15 -8.79
CA SER A 280 22.38 -10.71 -8.79
C SER A 280 20.93 -10.39 -8.41
N LEU A 281 20.56 -9.12 -8.36
CA LEU A 281 19.16 -8.73 -8.17
C LEU A 281 18.29 -9.27 -9.32
N THR A 282 17.03 -9.60 -9.04
CA THR A 282 16.04 -9.98 -10.06
C THR A 282 15.72 -8.83 -11.02
N GLY A 283 15.82 -7.59 -10.53
CA GLY A 283 15.64 -6.36 -11.30
C GLY A 283 16.19 -5.17 -10.52
N ASN A 284 16.21 -4.00 -11.16
CA ASN A 284 16.79 -2.79 -10.57
C ASN A 284 15.75 -1.84 -9.94
N TRP A 285 14.47 -2.04 -10.19
CA TRP A 285 13.41 -1.27 -9.52
C TRP A 285 13.03 -1.97 -8.22
N ILE A 286 13.61 -1.52 -7.11
CA ILE A 286 13.43 -2.14 -5.79
C ILE A 286 12.32 -1.41 -5.07
N ILE A 287 11.14 -2.04 -5.03
CA ILE A 287 9.88 -1.42 -4.61
C ILE A 287 9.62 -1.58 -3.12
N SER A 288 10.02 -2.72 -2.54
CA SER A 288 9.83 -3.04 -1.14
C SER A 288 11.07 -3.73 -0.61
N LEU A 289 11.36 -3.47 0.65
CA LEU A 289 12.45 -4.04 1.43
C LEU A 289 11.92 -4.47 2.77
N GLU A 290 12.34 -5.68 3.23
CA GLU A 290 12.02 -6.16 4.56
C GLU A 290 13.15 -6.98 5.17
N GLU A 291 13.27 -6.92 6.50
CA GLU A 291 14.28 -7.64 7.26
C GLU A 291 13.72 -8.91 7.90
N GLN A 292 14.26 -10.07 7.54
CA GLN A 292 14.04 -11.31 8.28
C GLN A 292 15.05 -11.43 9.40
N THR A 293 14.60 -11.24 10.63
CA THR A 293 15.46 -11.04 11.82
C THR A 293 15.88 -12.32 12.55
N ASN A 294 15.34 -13.47 12.19
CA ASN A 294 15.63 -14.76 12.84
C ASN A 294 16.97 -15.39 12.42
N THR A 295 17.71 -14.74 11.55
CA THR A 295 19.06 -15.11 11.12
C THR A 295 20.09 -14.16 11.71
N SER A 296 21.35 -14.56 11.83
CA SER A 296 22.42 -13.69 12.28
C SER A 296 23.65 -13.85 11.38
N PRO A 297 24.02 -12.85 10.58
CA PRO A 297 23.30 -11.58 10.37
C PRO A 297 21.91 -11.76 9.74
N SER A 298 21.08 -10.73 9.83
CA SER A 298 19.74 -10.71 9.24
C SER A 298 19.77 -10.94 7.74
N THR A 299 18.66 -11.41 7.20
CA THR A 299 18.46 -11.58 5.76
C THR A 299 17.54 -10.47 5.26
N ILE A 300 17.95 -9.77 4.20
CA ILE A 300 17.15 -8.73 3.57
C ILE A 300 16.41 -9.31 2.35
N TRP A 301 15.13 -9.04 2.30
CA TRP A 301 14.25 -9.40 1.20
C TRP A 301 13.92 -8.16 0.38
N ALA A 302 14.07 -8.23 -0.93
CA ALA A 302 13.84 -7.12 -1.84
C ALA A 302 12.92 -7.54 -2.97
N ALA A 303 11.82 -6.81 -3.16
CA ALA A 303 10.92 -6.98 -4.29
C ALA A 303 11.36 -6.13 -5.47
N SER A 304 11.51 -6.74 -6.63
CA SER A 304 11.84 -6.04 -7.87
C SER A 304 10.67 -6.01 -8.83
N TRP A 305 10.50 -4.86 -9.51
CA TRP A 305 9.51 -4.73 -10.57
C TRP A 305 10.15 -4.57 -11.94
N ASN A 306 9.44 -5.07 -12.95
CA ASN A 306 9.82 -4.95 -14.35
C ASN A 306 9.39 -3.59 -14.90
N THR A 307 10.32 -2.88 -15.51
CA THR A 307 10.06 -1.55 -16.09
C THR A 307 9.53 -1.60 -17.51
N GLY A 308 9.56 -2.77 -18.16
CA GLY A 308 9.22 -2.89 -19.59
C GLY A 308 10.22 -2.22 -20.52
N GLU A 309 11.39 -1.77 -20.01
CA GLU A 309 12.41 -1.09 -20.81
C GLU A 309 13.43 -2.06 -21.35
N SER A 310 13.54 -2.09 -22.67
CA SER A 310 14.58 -2.80 -23.42
C SER A 310 15.86 -1.97 -23.41
N GLY A 311 16.77 -2.23 -22.48
CA GLY A 311 18.08 -1.56 -22.46
C GLY A 311 18.84 -1.80 -21.17
N GLY A 312 19.55 -2.90 -21.10
CA GLY A 312 20.24 -3.40 -19.92
C GLY A 312 19.68 -4.75 -19.51
N ALA A 313 20.24 -5.42 -18.52
CA ALA A 313 19.68 -6.65 -17.99
C ALA A 313 18.21 -6.40 -17.62
N ALA A 314 17.29 -6.92 -18.46
CA ALA A 314 15.87 -6.64 -18.36
C ALA A 314 15.40 -7.05 -16.97
N GLY A 315 15.06 -6.07 -16.12
CA GLY A 315 14.55 -6.33 -14.80
C GLY A 315 13.33 -7.23 -14.89
N GLN A 316 13.29 -8.26 -14.09
CA GLN A 316 12.14 -9.14 -13.96
C GLN A 316 11.39 -8.80 -12.68
N TYR A 317 10.09 -9.08 -12.66
CA TYR A 317 9.38 -9.21 -11.39
C TYR A 317 9.98 -10.35 -10.59
N GLY A 318 10.06 -10.22 -9.28
CA GLY A 318 10.51 -11.30 -8.42
C GLY A 318 11.11 -10.79 -7.12
N VAL A 319 11.65 -11.72 -6.37
CA VAL A 319 12.24 -11.48 -5.05
C VAL A 319 13.73 -11.79 -5.07
N THR A 320 14.51 -10.87 -4.55
CA THR A 320 15.92 -11.08 -4.24
C THR A 320 16.09 -11.23 -2.73
N ILE A 321 16.81 -12.25 -2.29
CA ILE A 321 17.09 -12.55 -0.90
C ILE A 321 18.58 -12.38 -0.69
N LEU A 322 18.95 -11.39 0.14
CA LEU A 322 20.35 -11.04 0.44
C LEU A 322 20.72 -11.53 1.82
N GLU A 323 21.62 -12.48 1.88
CA GLU A 323 22.14 -13.07 3.11
C GLU A 323 23.53 -12.52 3.41
N ASN A 324 23.92 -12.47 4.68
CA ASN A 324 25.25 -12.04 5.14
C ASN A 324 25.68 -10.65 4.60
N GLY A 325 24.80 -9.65 4.71
CA GLY A 325 25.09 -8.29 4.22
C GLY A 325 25.24 -8.21 2.70
N GLY A 326 24.53 -9.07 1.97
CA GLY A 326 24.56 -9.14 0.49
C GLY A 326 25.79 -9.86 -0.09
N SER A 327 26.53 -10.63 0.71
CA SER A 327 27.61 -11.47 0.18
C SER A 327 27.10 -12.77 -0.45
N SER A 328 25.87 -13.17 -0.14
CA SER A 328 25.15 -14.27 -0.79
C SER A 328 23.81 -13.74 -1.28
N ILE A 329 23.50 -13.99 -2.55
CA ILE A 329 22.27 -13.55 -3.20
C ILE A 329 21.53 -14.77 -3.74
N ARG A 330 20.23 -14.81 -3.51
CA ARG A 330 19.33 -15.85 -4.00
C ARG A 330 18.07 -15.20 -4.56
N GLN A 331 17.56 -15.74 -5.67
CA GLN A 331 16.35 -15.27 -6.32
C GLN A 331 15.17 -16.22 -6.03
N SER A 332 13.96 -15.67 -5.96
CA SER A 332 12.72 -16.42 -5.71
C SER A 332 11.53 -15.74 -6.38
N LEU A 333 10.40 -16.42 -6.51
CA LEU A 333 9.14 -15.90 -7.07
C LEU A 333 9.36 -15.13 -8.40
N LEU A 334 10.18 -15.65 -9.29
CA LEU A 334 10.46 -15.03 -10.58
C LEU A 334 9.19 -14.91 -11.42
N GLY A 335 8.93 -13.71 -11.91
CA GLY A 335 7.74 -13.39 -12.68
C GLY A 335 6.57 -12.86 -11.82
N GLU A 336 6.64 -12.99 -10.49
CA GLU A 336 5.60 -12.50 -9.58
C GLU A 336 5.82 -11.02 -9.22
N LYS A 337 4.75 -10.26 -9.30
CA LYS A 337 4.73 -8.87 -8.86
C LYS A 337 4.45 -8.80 -7.36
N VAL A 338 5.51 -8.62 -6.60
CA VAL A 338 5.49 -8.59 -5.14
C VAL A 338 5.38 -7.16 -4.62
N PHE A 339 4.67 -6.99 -3.51
CA PHE A 339 4.43 -5.70 -2.87
C PHE A 339 5.03 -5.61 -1.48
N ASP A 340 5.02 -6.73 -0.70
CA ASP A 340 5.36 -6.67 0.72
C ASP A 340 5.72 -8.06 1.27
N PHE A 341 6.35 -8.10 2.48
CA PHE A 341 6.82 -9.31 3.13
C PHE A 341 6.51 -9.29 4.62
N ALA A 342 6.31 -10.48 5.22
CA ALA A 342 6.30 -10.65 6.67
C ALA A 342 6.92 -12.00 7.06
N PHE A 343 7.37 -12.12 8.31
CA PHE A 343 8.14 -13.26 8.76
C PHE A 343 7.67 -13.81 10.10
N ASN A 344 7.62 -15.15 10.20
CA ASN A 344 7.51 -15.87 11.45
C ASN A 344 8.60 -16.96 11.48
N GLY A 345 9.76 -16.61 11.98
CA GLY A 345 10.93 -17.49 11.91
C GLY A 345 11.33 -17.78 10.46
N THR A 346 11.30 -19.06 10.06
CA THR A 346 11.57 -19.48 8.68
C THR A 346 10.34 -19.44 7.78
N THR A 347 9.16 -19.21 8.34
CA THR A 347 7.96 -19.00 7.56
C THR A 347 7.96 -17.58 7.01
N VAL A 348 7.75 -17.47 5.71
CA VAL A 348 7.74 -16.21 4.97
C VAL A 348 6.38 -16.05 4.31
N TYR A 349 5.79 -14.90 4.48
CA TYR A 349 4.56 -14.47 3.83
C TYR A 349 4.90 -13.36 2.83
N VAL A 350 4.39 -13.48 1.61
CA VAL A 350 4.66 -12.52 0.54
C VAL A 350 3.34 -12.03 -0.06
N ALA A 351 3.13 -10.75 -0.01
CA ALA A 351 2.02 -10.06 -0.65
C ALA A 351 2.30 -9.89 -2.14
N GLY A 352 1.41 -10.35 -3.00
CA GLY A 352 1.60 -10.29 -4.45
C GLY A 352 0.32 -10.02 -5.23
N ASP A 353 0.48 -9.70 -6.51
CA ASP A 353 -0.63 -9.40 -7.40
C ASP A 353 -1.54 -10.64 -7.63
N ASN A 354 -0.96 -11.83 -7.55
CA ASN A 354 -1.68 -13.09 -7.70
C ASN A 354 -2.14 -13.73 -6.37
N GLY A 355 -2.03 -13.00 -5.25
CA GLY A 355 -2.48 -13.45 -3.94
C GLY A 355 -1.39 -13.43 -2.88
N LEU A 356 -1.61 -14.18 -1.80
CA LEU A 356 -0.65 -14.41 -0.72
C LEU A 356 0.19 -15.66 -1.04
N PHE A 357 1.50 -15.52 -0.99
CA PHE A 357 2.44 -16.65 -1.09
C PHE A 357 2.98 -16.96 0.30
N ILE A 358 3.04 -18.25 0.65
CA ILE A 358 3.52 -18.74 1.95
C ILE A 358 4.64 -19.76 1.72
N SER A 359 5.80 -19.51 2.31
CA SER A 359 6.91 -20.44 2.35
C SER A 359 7.20 -20.86 3.78
N LYS A 360 7.47 -22.14 4.02
CA LYS A 360 7.88 -22.67 5.34
C LYS A 360 9.37 -23.03 5.39
N ASP A 361 10.08 -22.77 4.30
CA ASP A 361 11.48 -23.16 4.10
C ASP A 361 12.37 -21.99 3.64
N ALA A 362 12.07 -20.79 4.16
CA ALA A 362 12.78 -19.55 3.87
C ALA A 362 12.83 -19.23 2.37
N GLY A 363 11.70 -19.36 1.68
CA GLY A 363 11.52 -18.96 0.29
C GLY A 363 12.07 -19.93 -0.76
N ARG A 364 12.25 -21.21 -0.41
CA ARG A 364 12.64 -22.24 -1.38
C ARG A 364 11.45 -22.83 -2.11
N THR A 365 10.35 -23.07 -1.40
CA THR A 365 9.09 -23.54 -1.99
C THR A 365 7.92 -22.67 -1.52
N TRP A 366 6.85 -22.60 -2.31
CA TRP A 366 5.74 -21.69 -2.09
C TRP A 366 4.39 -22.37 -2.29
N ASP A 367 3.50 -22.14 -1.35
CA ASP A 367 2.06 -22.30 -1.53
C ASP A 367 1.44 -20.93 -1.81
N SER A 368 0.33 -20.87 -2.55
CA SER A 368 -0.34 -19.59 -2.85
C SER A 368 -1.85 -19.65 -2.57
N ILE A 369 -2.39 -18.52 -2.10
CA ILE A 369 -3.82 -18.33 -1.82
C ILE A 369 -4.29 -17.08 -2.56
N SER A 370 -5.18 -17.23 -3.54
CA SER A 370 -5.72 -16.12 -4.35
C SER A 370 -7.18 -15.77 -4.02
N GLN A 371 -7.84 -16.56 -3.18
CA GLN A 371 -9.17 -16.29 -2.66
C GLN A 371 -9.28 -16.79 -1.22
N PHE A 372 -9.77 -15.95 -0.34
CA PHE A 372 -9.91 -16.24 1.09
C PHE A 372 -11.37 -16.46 1.47
N LYS A 373 -11.58 -17.39 2.41
CA LYS A 373 -12.91 -17.71 2.96
C LYS A 373 -12.89 -17.49 4.46
N ASP A 374 -13.89 -16.78 4.96
CA ASP A 374 -14.07 -16.59 6.40
C ASP A 374 -14.41 -17.90 7.10
N SER A 375 -13.67 -18.26 8.13
CA SER A 375 -13.89 -19.50 8.89
C SER A 375 -15.15 -19.48 9.74
N ARG A 376 -15.68 -18.29 10.06
CA ARG A 376 -16.88 -18.09 10.89
C ARG A 376 -18.15 -17.92 10.07
N SER A 377 -18.02 -17.58 8.78
CA SER A 377 -19.16 -17.33 7.90
C SER A 377 -18.88 -17.85 6.50
N SER A 378 -19.54 -18.94 6.13
CA SER A 378 -19.36 -19.58 4.81
C SER A 378 -19.75 -18.69 3.63
N GLY A 379 -20.56 -17.66 3.88
CA GLY A 379 -20.96 -16.67 2.86
C GLY A 379 -19.99 -15.50 2.69
N ARG A 380 -18.97 -15.37 3.55
CA ARG A 380 -18.02 -14.28 3.45
C ARG A 380 -16.71 -14.77 2.82
N VAL A 381 -16.44 -14.29 1.60
CA VAL A 381 -15.23 -14.62 0.84
C VAL A 381 -14.71 -13.36 0.16
N THR A 382 -13.41 -13.32 -0.15
CA THR A 382 -12.85 -12.27 -1.01
C THR A 382 -13.19 -12.55 -2.49
N ARG A 383 -13.03 -11.55 -3.34
CA ARG A 383 -13.11 -11.74 -4.78
C ARG A 383 -12.09 -12.80 -5.23
N PRO A 384 -12.40 -13.59 -6.26
CA PRO A 384 -11.40 -14.44 -6.90
C PRO A 384 -10.21 -13.57 -7.38
N HIS A 385 -9.00 -14.10 -7.26
CA HIS A 385 -7.78 -13.40 -7.69
C HIS A 385 -7.61 -12.01 -7.06
N SER A 386 -7.99 -11.86 -5.77
CA SER A 386 -7.71 -10.63 -5.03
C SER A 386 -6.21 -10.44 -4.88
N SER A 387 -5.69 -9.30 -5.33
CA SER A 387 -4.32 -8.90 -5.05
C SER A 387 -4.15 -8.70 -3.55
N VAL A 388 -3.02 -9.14 -3.02
CA VAL A 388 -2.57 -8.89 -1.65
C VAL A 388 -1.53 -7.79 -1.72
N PHE A 389 -1.76 -6.69 -1.02
CA PHE A 389 -0.92 -5.49 -1.11
C PHE A 389 0.06 -5.34 0.05
N SER A 390 -0.34 -5.80 1.23
CA SER A 390 0.46 -5.67 2.44
C SER A 390 0.26 -6.89 3.34
N VAL A 391 1.28 -7.21 4.13
CA VAL A 391 1.27 -8.35 5.04
C VAL A 391 2.12 -8.05 6.25
N GLU A 392 1.61 -8.36 7.46
CA GLU A 392 2.33 -8.22 8.70
C GLU A 392 2.13 -9.40 9.63
N TYR A 393 3.16 -9.74 10.39
CA TYR A 393 3.09 -10.78 11.41
C TYR A 393 3.56 -10.24 12.75
N ASP A 394 2.61 -9.99 13.64
CA ASP A 394 2.88 -9.49 14.98
C ASP A 394 2.16 -10.32 16.04
N GLN A 395 2.87 -10.68 17.12
CA GLN A 395 2.36 -11.39 18.30
C GLN A 395 1.51 -12.63 17.98
N GLY A 396 1.90 -13.40 16.97
CA GLY A 396 1.18 -14.62 16.57
C GLY A 396 -0.02 -14.38 15.65
N ILE A 397 -0.25 -13.16 15.23
CA ILE A 397 -1.31 -12.77 14.30
C ILE A 397 -0.69 -12.43 12.94
N LEU A 398 -1.20 -13.07 11.90
CA LEU A 398 -0.93 -12.70 10.52
C LEU A 398 -2.04 -11.78 10.03
N TRP A 399 -1.66 -10.58 9.64
CA TRP A 399 -2.51 -9.58 9.00
C TRP A 399 -2.24 -9.52 7.51
N VAL A 400 -3.27 -9.43 6.69
CA VAL A 400 -3.13 -9.40 5.23
C VAL A 400 -4.08 -8.35 4.65
N GLY A 401 -3.51 -7.31 4.08
CA GLY A 401 -4.24 -6.26 3.37
C GLY A 401 -4.44 -6.64 1.91
N THR A 402 -5.69 -6.64 1.47
CA THR A 402 -6.03 -7.05 0.10
C THR A 402 -6.78 -5.97 -0.68
N SER A 403 -6.99 -6.19 -1.95
CA SER A 403 -7.89 -5.37 -2.78
C SER A 403 -9.37 -5.51 -2.35
N ASP A 404 -9.70 -6.42 -1.42
CA ASP A 404 -11.07 -6.77 -1.06
C ASP A 404 -11.23 -7.11 0.43
N GLY A 405 -10.65 -6.35 1.30
CA GLY A 405 -10.75 -6.44 2.75
C GLY A 405 -9.43 -6.62 3.45
N LEU A 406 -9.48 -6.52 4.77
CA LEU A 406 -8.40 -6.88 5.68
C LEU A 406 -8.65 -8.31 6.19
N LEU A 407 -7.64 -9.12 6.17
CA LEU A 407 -7.69 -10.50 6.65
C LEU A 407 -6.86 -10.63 7.92
N ARG A 408 -7.29 -11.54 8.79
CA ARG A 408 -6.59 -11.90 10.02
C ARG A 408 -6.55 -13.42 10.16
N SER A 409 -5.39 -13.95 10.52
CA SER A 409 -5.21 -15.36 10.88
C SER A 409 -4.42 -15.46 12.19
N ASP A 410 -4.82 -16.34 13.10
CA ASP A 410 -4.12 -16.67 14.33
C ASP A 410 -3.55 -18.11 14.31
N ASP A 411 -3.49 -18.70 13.13
CA ASP A 411 -3.02 -20.06 12.91
C ASP A 411 -2.10 -20.20 11.67
N GLU A 412 -1.32 -19.14 11.39
CA GLU A 412 -0.34 -19.09 10.30
C GLU A 412 -0.96 -19.21 8.89
N GLY A 413 -2.16 -18.68 8.71
CA GLY A 413 -2.82 -18.65 7.41
C GLY A 413 -3.65 -19.91 7.08
N ARG A 414 -3.92 -20.79 8.04
CA ARG A 414 -4.77 -21.96 7.83
C ARG A 414 -6.26 -21.61 7.82
N THR A 415 -6.65 -20.68 8.69
CA THR A 415 -8.01 -20.14 8.76
C THR A 415 -8.00 -18.62 8.77
N TRP A 416 -9.09 -18.02 8.29
CA TRP A 416 -9.15 -16.58 8.08
C TRP A 416 -10.40 -15.97 8.72
N THR A 417 -10.23 -14.79 9.29
CA THR A 417 -11.31 -13.85 9.57
C THR A 417 -11.22 -12.71 8.55
N ILE A 418 -12.31 -12.44 7.84
CA ILE A 418 -12.37 -11.38 6.84
C ILE A 418 -13.06 -10.16 7.46
N LEU A 419 -12.38 -9.03 7.43
CA LEU A 419 -12.88 -7.74 7.88
C LEU A 419 -13.16 -6.88 6.64
N HIS A 420 -14.45 -6.56 6.44
CA HIS A 420 -14.88 -5.59 5.43
C HIS A 420 -15.36 -4.31 6.09
N ALA A 421 -15.10 -3.20 5.46
CA ALA A 421 -15.73 -1.94 5.82
C ALA A 421 -17.26 -2.11 5.80
N ASN A 422 -17.94 -1.68 6.84
CA ASN A 422 -19.40 -1.79 6.91
C ASN A 422 -20.08 -0.84 5.92
N ILE A 423 -19.37 0.18 5.44
CA ILE A 423 -19.84 1.07 4.37
C ILE A 423 -18.66 1.29 3.44
N PRO A 424 -18.84 1.10 2.11
CA PRO A 424 -17.85 1.58 1.17
C PRO A 424 -17.79 3.11 1.26
N LEU A 425 -16.66 3.64 1.68
CA LEU A 425 -16.43 5.07 1.75
C LEU A 425 -16.35 5.64 0.35
N HIS A 426 -17.04 6.75 0.11
CA HIS A 426 -16.67 7.60 -1.02
C HIS A 426 -15.26 8.15 -0.74
N PRO A 427 -14.29 8.03 -1.67
CA PRO A 427 -12.92 8.48 -1.45
C PRO A 427 -12.77 9.96 -1.04
N ALA A 428 -13.79 10.76 -1.32
CA ALA A 428 -13.84 12.18 -0.99
C ALA A 428 -14.50 12.50 0.36
N GLN A 429 -14.92 11.51 1.14
CA GLN A 429 -15.61 11.73 2.42
C GLN A 429 -14.98 10.88 3.51
N ALA A 430 -14.10 11.50 4.30
CA ALA A 430 -13.51 10.88 5.47
C ALA A 430 -14.49 10.72 6.66
N SER A 431 -15.64 11.40 6.62
CA SER A 431 -16.69 11.29 7.64
C SER A 431 -17.78 10.33 7.19
N ASN A 432 -17.98 9.26 7.95
CA ASN A 432 -19.01 8.27 7.68
C ASN A 432 -20.29 8.57 8.45
N SER A 433 -21.29 9.04 7.75
CA SER A 433 -22.67 8.79 8.20
C SER A 433 -23.11 7.45 7.65
N VAL A 434 -23.27 6.46 8.53
CA VAL A 434 -23.90 5.19 8.16
C VAL A 434 -25.29 5.50 7.62
N PRO A 435 -25.68 4.96 6.43
CA PRO A 435 -27.06 5.00 6.02
C PRO A 435 -27.89 4.32 7.14
N ASN A 436 -28.84 5.02 7.72
CA ASN A 436 -29.79 4.43 8.67
C ASN A 436 -30.72 3.46 7.91
N LYS A 437 -30.16 2.34 7.48
CA LYS A 437 -30.84 1.29 6.70
C LYS A 437 -30.42 -0.08 7.23
N ASN A 438 -31.39 -0.95 7.33
CA ASN A 438 -31.20 -2.33 7.80
C ASN A 438 -30.55 -3.25 6.75
N THR A 439 -30.33 -2.75 5.54
CA THR A 439 -29.69 -3.48 4.44
C THR A 439 -29.19 -2.53 3.35
N TYR A 440 -28.11 -2.91 2.70
CA TYR A 440 -27.60 -2.26 1.50
C TYR A 440 -26.78 -3.24 0.66
N ALA A 441 -26.58 -2.92 -0.64
CA ALA A 441 -25.74 -3.68 -1.54
C ALA A 441 -24.55 -2.84 -2.01
N TYR A 442 -23.38 -3.49 -2.16
CA TYR A 442 -22.16 -2.85 -2.63
C TYR A 442 -21.24 -3.84 -3.37
N PRO A 443 -20.47 -3.36 -4.36
CA PRO A 443 -20.57 -2.05 -4.99
C PRO A 443 -21.94 -1.85 -5.62
N ASN A 444 -22.36 -0.59 -5.74
CA ASN A 444 -23.63 -0.26 -6.38
C ASN A 444 -23.53 1.15 -6.97
N PRO A 445 -23.35 1.32 -8.27
CA PRO A 445 -23.53 0.32 -9.33
C PRO A 445 -22.57 -0.88 -9.23
N PHE A 446 -23.00 -2.02 -9.78
CA PHE A 446 -22.24 -3.25 -9.88
C PHE A 446 -21.90 -3.55 -11.34
N SER A 447 -20.62 -3.80 -11.62
CA SER A 447 -20.11 -4.25 -12.91
C SER A 447 -19.49 -5.64 -12.77
N ARG A 448 -20.02 -6.64 -13.49
CA ARG A 448 -19.50 -8.01 -13.40
C ARG A 448 -18.05 -8.12 -13.86
N GLY A 449 -17.67 -7.31 -14.86
CA GLY A 449 -16.31 -7.31 -15.40
C GLY A 449 -15.27 -6.79 -14.40
N GLU A 450 -15.68 -5.86 -13.52
CA GLU A 450 -14.79 -5.23 -12.54
C GLU A 450 -14.94 -5.81 -11.14
N ASP A 451 -16.18 -6.13 -10.72
CA ASP A 451 -16.48 -6.42 -9.31
C ASP A 451 -16.63 -7.91 -9.00
N SER A 452 -16.78 -8.78 -10.00
CA SER A 452 -17.06 -10.22 -9.89
C SER A 452 -18.40 -10.57 -9.19
N PHE A 453 -18.78 -9.84 -8.14
CA PHE A 453 -20.06 -9.98 -7.42
C PHE A 453 -20.42 -8.71 -6.65
N VAL A 454 -21.71 -8.55 -6.37
CA VAL A 454 -22.23 -7.55 -5.44
C VAL A 454 -22.52 -8.22 -4.10
N ARG A 455 -22.13 -7.57 -2.99
CA ARG A 455 -22.42 -7.99 -1.64
C ARG A 455 -23.69 -7.33 -1.13
N ILE A 456 -24.54 -8.11 -0.49
CA ILE A 456 -25.76 -7.66 0.18
C ILE A 456 -25.51 -7.78 1.68
N LYS A 457 -25.48 -6.66 2.40
CA LYS A 457 -25.35 -6.62 3.87
C LYS A 457 -26.72 -6.48 4.53
N TYR A 458 -26.91 -7.20 5.63
CA TYR A 458 -28.10 -7.18 6.46
C TYR A 458 -27.78 -7.68 7.86
N GLU A 459 -28.65 -7.40 8.82
CA GLU A 459 -28.49 -7.80 10.21
C GLU A 459 -29.52 -8.85 10.60
N ALA A 460 -29.08 -9.90 11.30
CA ALA A 460 -29.95 -10.93 11.86
C ALA A 460 -29.90 -10.87 13.40
N SER A 461 -31.05 -11.01 14.06
CA SER A 461 -31.12 -11.07 15.52
C SER A 461 -30.60 -12.39 16.08
N ASP A 462 -30.71 -13.46 15.32
CA ASP A 462 -30.40 -14.83 15.72
C ASP A 462 -29.77 -15.61 14.58
N ALA A 463 -29.12 -16.72 14.91
CA ALA A 463 -28.65 -17.68 13.92
C ALA A 463 -29.85 -18.45 13.34
N LEU A 464 -30.04 -18.37 12.02
CA LEU A 464 -31.13 -19.04 11.31
C LEU A 464 -30.81 -19.21 9.82
N SER A 465 -31.60 -20.04 9.16
CA SER A 465 -31.59 -20.14 7.69
C SER A 465 -32.65 -19.23 7.08
N GLY A 466 -32.29 -18.61 5.96
CA GLY A 466 -33.16 -17.71 5.20
C GLY A 466 -33.01 -17.86 3.70
N THR A 467 -33.62 -16.94 2.96
CA THR A 467 -33.51 -16.86 1.50
C THR A 467 -33.26 -15.44 1.04
N ILE A 468 -32.52 -15.31 -0.05
CA ILE A 468 -32.38 -14.05 -0.78
C ILE A 468 -32.96 -14.25 -2.18
N ASN A 469 -33.89 -13.39 -2.55
CA ASN A 469 -34.49 -13.33 -3.87
C ASN A 469 -34.01 -12.04 -4.58
N ILE A 470 -33.56 -12.19 -5.81
CA ILE A 470 -33.27 -11.09 -6.72
C ILE A 470 -34.36 -11.00 -7.77
N PHE A 471 -34.88 -9.81 -8.00
CA PHE A 471 -35.95 -9.52 -8.94
C PHE A 471 -35.49 -8.55 -10.02
N ASP A 472 -35.99 -8.72 -11.23
CA ASP A 472 -35.87 -7.72 -12.28
C ASP A 472 -36.83 -6.53 -12.02
N PHE A 473 -36.79 -5.53 -12.91
CA PHE A 473 -37.69 -4.38 -12.82
C PHE A 473 -39.18 -4.75 -12.96
N GLY A 474 -39.47 -5.86 -13.63
CA GLY A 474 -40.83 -6.42 -13.75
C GLY A 474 -41.25 -7.25 -12.54
N MET A 475 -40.44 -7.33 -11.48
CA MET A 475 -40.67 -8.16 -10.28
C MET A 475 -40.69 -9.66 -10.55
N ASN A 476 -40.10 -10.14 -11.65
CA ASN A 476 -39.84 -11.54 -11.85
C ASN A 476 -38.62 -11.97 -11.05
N VAL A 477 -38.66 -13.16 -10.45
CA VAL A 477 -37.51 -13.73 -9.73
C VAL A 477 -36.43 -14.11 -10.75
N VAL A 478 -35.29 -13.45 -10.65
CA VAL A 478 -34.10 -13.68 -11.49
C VAL A 478 -33.19 -14.73 -10.83
N ARG A 479 -33.02 -14.62 -9.51
CA ARG A 479 -32.16 -15.50 -8.72
C ARG A 479 -32.78 -15.73 -7.34
N GLU A 480 -32.70 -16.96 -6.84
CA GLU A 480 -32.99 -17.31 -5.46
C GLU A 480 -31.85 -18.15 -4.91
N PHE A 481 -31.41 -17.86 -3.68
CA PHE A 481 -30.42 -18.67 -2.98
C PHE A 481 -30.67 -18.68 -1.47
N ARG A 482 -30.32 -19.81 -0.83
CA ARG A 482 -30.41 -19.98 0.62
C ARG A 482 -29.21 -19.39 1.31
N VAL A 483 -29.42 -18.87 2.50
CA VAL A 483 -28.36 -18.31 3.36
C VAL A 483 -28.52 -18.85 4.77
N ASP A 484 -27.42 -19.22 5.39
CA ASP A 484 -27.32 -19.52 6.81
C ASP A 484 -26.63 -18.34 7.49
N VAL A 485 -27.32 -17.68 8.41
CA VAL A 485 -26.88 -16.45 9.04
C VAL A 485 -26.59 -16.67 10.51
N GLN A 486 -25.67 -15.85 11.04
CA GLN A 486 -25.38 -15.73 12.45
C GLN A 486 -26.03 -14.47 13.02
N ALA A 487 -26.19 -14.40 14.35
CA ALA A 487 -26.61 -13.16 15.00
C ALA A 487 -25.62 -12.03 14.69
N GLY A 488 -26.13 -10.84 14.39
CA GLY A 488 -25.35 -9.66 14.00
C GLY A 488 -25.33 -9.42 12.49
N VAL A 489 -24.28 -8.74 12.01
CA VAL A 489 -24.15 -8.36 10.60
C VAL A 489 -23.70 -9.54 9.75
N ASN A 490 -24.46 -9.80 8.70
CA ASN A 490 -24.20 -10.83 7.70
C ASN A 490 -24.01 -10.22 6.32
N GLU A 491 -23.36 -11.00 5.44
CA GLU A 491 -23.10 -10.61 4.08
C GLU A 491 -23.32 -11.79 3.14
N SER A 492 -24.01 -11.56 2.03
CA SER A 492 -24.22 -12.55 0.99
C SER A 492 -23.91 -11.98 -0.37
N MET A 493 -23.52 -12.81 -1.31
CA MET A 493 -23.02 -12.38 -2.62
C MET A 493 -23.97 -12.81 -3.74
N TRP A 494 -24.07 -11.95 -4.74
CA TRP A 494 -24.69 -12.25 -6.01
C TRP A 494 -23.74 -11.90 -7.16
N ASP A 495 -23.50 -12.85 -8.04
CA ASP A 495 -22.58 -12.79 -9.16
C ASP A 495 -23.17 -12.14 -10.43
N GLY A 496 -24.38 -11.59 -10.35
CA GLY A 496 -25.08 -11.03 -11.52
C GLY A 496 -25.58 -12.07 -12.51
N MET A 497 -25.68 -13.34 -12.11
CA MET A 497 -26.23 -14.41 -12.92
C MET A 497 -27.67 -14.72 -12.52
N ASP A 498 -28.47 -15.15 -13.49
CA ASP A 498 -29.81 -15.67 -13.25
C ASP A 498 -29.80 -17.14 -12.74
N MET A 499 -30.95 -17.75 -12.57
CA MET A 499 -31.08 -19.16 -12.15
C MET A 499 -30.49 -20.16 -13.15
N SER A 500 -30.30 -19.77 -14.39
CA SER A 500 -29.70 -20.59 -15.46
C SER A 500 -28.20 -20.38 -15.60
N GLY A 501 -27.59 -19.49 -14.78
CA GLY A 501 -26.21 -19.11 -14.89
C GLY A 501 -25.91 -18.17 -16.07
N ILE A 502 -26.96 -17.52 -16.60
CA ILE A 502 -26.80 -16.52 -17.68
C ILE A 502 -26.66 -15.14 -17.04
N PRO A 503 -25.70 -14.33 -17.52
CA PRO A 503 -25.54 -12.94 -17.09
C PRO A 503 -26.82 -12.12 -17.28
N VAL A 504 -27.22 -11.39 -16.24
CA VAL A 504 -28.37 -10.49 -16.35
C VAL A 504 -28.01 -9.23 -17.14
N SER A 505 -28.98 -8.61 -17.78
CA SER A 505 -28.80 -7.38 -18.55
C SER A 505 -28.56 -6.17 -17.65
N ASN A 506 -27.97 -5.09 -18.21
CA ASN A 506 -27.90 -3.79 -17.55
C ASN A 506 -29.27 -3.31 -17.10
N GLY A 507 -29.37 -2.82 -15.88
CA GLY A 507 -30.65 -2.33 -15.34
C GLY A 507 -30.71 -2.32 -13.82
N ALA A 508 -31.89 -1.94 -13.32
CA ALA A 508 -32.17 -1.94 -11.89
C ALA A 508 -32.76 -3.28 -11.48
N TYR A 509 -32.19 -3.87 -10.46
CA TYR A 509 -32.64 -5.09 -9.80
C TYR A 509 -33.03 -4.78 -8.36
N PHE A 510 -33.96 -5.56 -7.82
CA PHE A 510 -34.36 -5.48 -6.42
C PHE A 510 -33.97 -6.78 -5.73
N TYR A 511 -33.64 -6.67 -4.45
CA TYR A 511 -33.42 -7.87 -3.64
C TYR A 511 -34.32 -7.86 -2.41
N GLU A 512 -34.70 -9.05 -1.96
CA GLU A 512 -35.40 -9.28 -0.71
C GLU A 512 -34.66 -10.37 0.08
N VAL A 513 -34.22 -10.02 1.30
CA VAL A 513 -33.64 -10.95 2.27
C VAL A 513 -34.78 -11.36 3.22
N ASN A 514 -35.09 -12.64 3.29
CA ASN A 514 -36.13 -13.21 4.15
C ASN A 514 -35.49 -14.04 5.26
N LEU A 515 -35.57 -13.55 6.51
CA LEU A 515 -35.04 -14.20 7.70
C LEU A 515 -36.17 -14.42 8.72
N GLY A 516 -36.87 -15.54 8.59
CA GLY A 516 -38.01 -15.85 9.44
C GLY A 516 -39.12 -14.80 9.35
N LYS A 517 -39.25 -13.97 10.39
CA LYS A 517 -40.22 -12.86 10.42
C LYS A 517 -39.68 -11.56 9.86
N SER A 518 -38.36 -11.43 9.73
CA SER A 518 -37.69 -10.21 9.25
C SER A 518 -37.53 -10.23 7.74
N ARG A 519 -37.82 -9.10 7.11
CA ARG A 519 -37.64 -8.90 5.67
C ARG A 519 -36.91 -7.61 5.40
N PHE A 520 -35.84 -7.69 4.60
CA PHE A 520 -35.07 -6.53 4.18
C PHE A 520 -35.13 -6.41 2.67
N ARG A 521 -35.21 -5.19 2.15
CA ARG A 521 -35.31 -4.93 0.72
C ARG A 521 -34.37 -3.82 0.30
N GLY A 522 -33.76 -3.98 -0.84
CA GLY A 522 -32.92 -2.98 -1.44
C GLY A 522 -32.88 -3.08 -2.96
N LYS A 523 -31.99 -2.31 -3.56
CA LYS A 523 -31.81 -2.27 -5.01
C LYS A 523 -30.36 -2.40 -5.39
N ILE A 524 -30.11 -2.94 -6.58
CA ILE A 524 -28.81 -3.08 -7.21
C ILE A 524 -28.94 -2.50 -8.62
N LEU A 525 -28.03 -1.62 -9.01
CA LEU A 525 -27.89 -1.16 -10.38
C LEU A 525 -26.76 -1.95 -11.04
N VAL A 526 -27.10 -2.73 -12.07
CA VAL A 526 -26.12 -3.46 -12.89
C VAL A 526 -25.77 -2.62 -14.11
N ILE A 527 -24.49 -2.40 -14.34
CA ILE A 527 -23.95 -1.67 -15.50
C ILE A 527 -22.69 -2.39 -16.02
N GLU A 528 -22.53 -2.41 -17.33
CA GLU A 528 -21.34 -2.92 -18.02
C GLU A 528 -20.90 -1.95 -19.11
#